data_3137aa3cb8ef6bfb4eaa5535b35cbe11
#
_entry.id   3137aa3cb8ef6bfb4eaa5535b35cbe11
#
_cell.length_a   1.000
_cell.length_b   1.000
_cell.length_c   1.000
_cell.angle_alpha   90.00
_cell.angle_beta   90.00
_cell.angle_gamma   90.00
#
_symmetry.space_group_name_H-M   'P 1'
#
loop_
_entity.id
_entity.type
_entity.pdbx_description
1 polymer ?
#
loop_
_entity_poly.entity_id
_entity_poly.type
_entity_poly.pdbx_seq_one_letter_code
_entity_poly.pdbx_strand_id
1 'polypeptide(L)'
;MNRRKTIYRGFNNNRHKIDLRKYVITIACLCLIGYYSYTKIKDSKILEYVSAKIPFLNNSSDITYKDISDELNSIKKGKKSKSRTNSDDKQETNPEKAVNNTKEPEEVKLATIEGWDMYTIQVAAIDNNDDLKKIQTSLVNNDIPFSVMEKDGVKKIQTYSSFDENDVRKQISSVRKVFPDAFLSHLDAPMLSLEYTSNYAYIESISKELNKLITNFKEESSFWSNAENNVDMEKYNTILTNRKAISQNISKEAEKIDYSEMRLFKDNLIEYVKNVNEKIDTASKAANEEKYSVSKSLLLSSMQEYSMFINSIK
;
A
#
# COMPACT_ATOMS: atom_id res chain seq x y z
N MET A 1 82.75 -52.22 21.50
CA MET A 1 82.89 -50.77 21.47
C MET A 1 82.02 -50.25 20.29
N ASN A 2 80.77 -49.92 20.52
CA ASN A 2 79.84 -49.55 19.46
C ASN A 2 79.47 -48.05 19.61
N ARG A 3 79.98 -47.21 18.70
CA ARG A 3 79.66 -45.78 18.63
C ARG A 3 78.31 -45.56 17.91
N ARG A 4 77.33 -45.08 18.66
CA ARG A 4 76.03 -44.60 18.05
C ARG A 4 76.24 -43.27 17.37
N LYS A 5 75.94 -43.19 16.05
CA LYS A 5 75.88 -41.94 15.32
C LYS A 5 74.52 -41.29 15.54
N THR A 6 74.51 -40.09 16.12
CA THR A 6 73.33 -39.25 16.26
C THR A 6 73.11 -38.44 15.00
N ILE A 7 71.98 -38.70 14.33
CA ILE A 7 71.60 -37.99 13.10
C ILE A 7 70.78 -36.75 13.55
N TYR A 8 71.37 -35.59 13.40
CA TYR A 8 70.62 -34.32 13.56
C TYR A 8 69.78 -34.09 12.30
N ARG A 9 68.46 -34.21 12.42
CA ARG A 9 67.50 -33.71 11.41
C ARG A 9 67.42 -32.21 11.53
N GLY A 10 67.92 -31.47 10.54
CA GLY A 10 67.74 -30.04 10.40
C GLY A 10 66.27 -29.74 10.09
N PHE A 11 65.63 -29.02 11.01
CA PHE A 11 64.30 -28.43 10.76
C PHE A 11 64.45 -27.30 9.71
N ASN A 12 63.97 -27.55 8.49
CA ASN A 12 63.92 -26.54 7.45
C ASN A 12 62.73 -25.61 7.74
N ASN A 13 62.98 -24.48 8.39
CA ASN A 13 61.99 -23.43 8.70
C ASN A 13 61.74 -22.61 7.41
N ASN A 14 60.95 -23.17 6.48
CA ASN A 14 60.37 -22.37 5.41
C ASN A 14 59.31 -21.42 6.02
N ARG A 15 59.77 -20.30 6.57
CA ARG A 15 58.88 -19.16 6.83
C ARG A 15 58.45 -18.62 5.49
N HIS A 16 57.21 -18.95 5.08
CA HIS A 16 56.54 -18.22 4.03
C HIS A 16 56.57 -16.74 4.41
N LYS A 17 57.40 -15.96 3.72
CA LYS A 17 57.30 -14.50 3.81
C LYS A 17 55.95 -14.13 3.26
N ILE A 18 54.99 -13.84 4.15
CA ILE A 18 53.69 -13.31 3.80
C ILE A 18 53.97 -11.99 3.09
N ASP A 19 53.62 -11.95 1.82
CA ASP A 19 53.83 -10.77 0.99
C ASP A 19 52.84 -9.67 1.43
N LEU A 20 53.29 -8.87 2.37
CA LEU A 20 52.46 -7.83 3.03
C LEU A 20 51.81 -6.90 2.00
N ARG A 21 52.44 -6.73 0.83
CA ARG A 21 51.91 -5.91 -0.28
C ARG A 21 50.59 -6.49 -0.83
N LYS A 22 50.52 -7.82 -0.99
CA LYS A 22 49.28 -8.48 -1.48
C LYS A 22 48.15 -8.33 -0.48
N TYR A 23 48.43 -8.42 0.83
CA TYR A 23 47.44 -8.21 1.88
C TYR A 23 46.92 -6.78 1.90
N VAL A 24 47.83 -5.79 1.80
CA VAL A 24 47.44 -4.37 1.76
C VAL A 24 46.56 -4.07 0.52
N ILE A 25 46.89 -4.64 -0.65
CA ILE A 25 46.10 -4.47 -1.88
C ILE A 25 44.72 -5.12 -1.71
N THR A 26 44.66 -6.33 -1.13
CA THR A 26 43.37 -7.01 -0.90
C THR A 26 42.47 -6.23 0.05
N ILE A 27 43.01 -5.70 1.14
CA ILE A 27 42.27 -4.87 2.10
C ILE A 27 41.81 -3.57 1.43
N ALA A 28 42.67 -2.91 0.63
CA ALA A 28 42.29 -1.70 -0.10
C ALA A 28 41.15 -1.97 -1.12
N CYS A 29 41.20 -3.10 -1.82
CA CYS A 29 40.11 -3.49 -2.73
C CYS A 29 38.81 -3.76 -1.97
N LEU A 30 38.86 -4.45 -0.81
CA LEU A 30 37.68 -4.69 0.02
C LEU A 30 37.09 -3.38 0.58
N CYS A 31 37.94 -2.42 0.97
CA CYS A 31 37.50 -1.09 1.39
C CYS A 31 36.85 -0.31 0.25
N LEU A 32 37.39 -0.40 -0.97
CA LEU A 32 36.81 0.26 -2.14
C LEU A 32 35.46 -0.36 -2.54
N ILE A 33 35.34 -1.68 -2.49
CA ILE A 33 34.08 -2.38 -2.74
C ILE A 33 33.06 -2.01 -1.65
N GLY A 34 33.48 -2.00 -0.39
CA GLY A 34 32.63 -1.57 0.75
C GLY A 34 32.19 -0.12 0.63
N TYR A 35 33.10 0.79 0.26
CA TYR A 35 32.79 2.20 0.02
C TYR A 35 31.87 2.40 -1.19
N TYR A 36 32.11 1.72 -2.29
CA TYR A 36 31.24 1.76 -3.49
C TYR A 36 29.85 1.20 -3.21
N SER A 37 29.76 0.09 -2.46
CA SER A 37 28.48 -0.47 -2.02
C SER A 37 27.77 0.48 -1.07
N TYR A 38 28.50 1.10 -0.11
CA TYR A 38 27.95 2.09 0.82
C TYR A 38 27.45 3.34 0.10
N THR A 39 28.18 3.88 -0.90
CA THR A 39 27.73 5.04 -1.68
C THR A 39 26.52 4.70 -2.55
N LYS A 40 26.50 3.50 -3.17
CA LYS A 40 25.31 3.03 -3.91
C LYS A 40 24.08 2.83 -3.02
N ILE A 41 24.26 2.36 -1.78
CA ILE A 41 23.16 2.21 -0.80
C ILE A 41 22.72 3.60 -0.32
N LYS A 42 23.65 4.54 -0.10
CA LYS A 42 23.33 5.91 0.32
C LYS A 42 22.64 6.71 -0.79
N ASP A 43 23.01 6.49 -2.04
CA ASP A 43 22.36 7.09 -3.22
C ASP A 43 21.09 6.33 -3.66
N SER A 44 20.78 5.19 -3.03
CA SER A 44 19.53 4.51 -3.28
C SER A 44 18.37 5.29 -2.64
N LYS A 45 17.89 6.29 -3.37
CA LYS A 45 16.62 7.01 -3.10
C LYS A 45 15.42 6.06 -2.96
N ILE A 46 15.64 4.74 -3.03
CA ILE A 46 14.64 3.69 -2.91
C ILE A 46 14.09 3.63 -1.49
N LEU A 47 14.95 3.71 -0.46
CA LEU A 47 14.51 3.76 0.94
C LEU A 47 13.78 5.07 1.24
N GLU A 48 14.28 6.18 0.72
CA GLU A 48 13.67 7.49 0.84
C GLU A 48 12.37 7.56 0.01
N TYR A 49 12.31 6.89 -1.14
CA TYR A 49 11.15 6.86 -2.02
C TYR A 49 10.03 5.96 -1.49
N VAL A 50 10.34 4.82 -0.89
CA VAL A 50 9.35 3.92 -0.28
C VAL A 50 8.88 4.46 1.08
N SER A 51 9.75 5.17 1.83
CA SER A 51 9.38 5.77 3.12
C SER A 51 8.89 7.21 3.02
N ALA A 52 9.36 8.03 2.07
CA ALA A 52 9.02 9.45 1.97
C ALA A 52 7.79 9.73 1.09
N LYS A 53 7.31 8.77 0.32
CA LYS A 53 6.09 8.91 -0.48
C LYS A 53 4.90 8.08 0.01
N ILE A 54 4.91 7.70 1.25
CA ILE A 54 3.68 7.37 1.97
C ILE A 54 3.30 8.67 2.71
N PRO A 55 2.46 9.55 2.11
CA PRO A 55 2.12 10.86 2.71
C PRO A 55 1.46 10.72 4.08
N PHE A 56 0.93 9.55 4.38
CA PHE A 56 0.27 9.20 5.63
C PHE A 56 1.21 9.15 6.85
N LEU A 57 2.53 9.12 6.65
CA LEU A 57 3.51 9.10 7.75
C LEU A 57 3.93 10.50 8.23
N ASN A 58 3.64 11.57 7.47
CA ASN A 58 4.09 12.92 7.80
C ASN A 58 2.98 13.89 8.24
N ASN A 59 1.72 13.52 8.14
CA ASN A 59 0.61 14.36 8.62
C ASN A 59 -0.19 13.65 9.71
N SER A 60 0.36 13.61 10.91
CA SER A 60 -0.45 13.47 12.12
C SER A 60 -1.14 14.82 12.40
N SER A 61 -2.00 15.26 11.52
CA SER A 61 -3.05 16.20 11.90
C SER A 61 -4.23 15.35 12.35
N ASP A 62 -4.58 15.48 13.60
CA ASP A 62 -5.67 14.83 14.31
C ASP A 62 -7.03 14.98 13.60
N ILE A 63 -7.27 14.19 12.57
CA ILE A 63 -8.62 13.90 12.10
C ILE A 63 -8.90 12.47 12.55
N THR A 64 -9.57 12.38 13.68
CA THR A 64 -9.94 11.10 14.28
C THR A 64 -11.05 10.49 13.42
N TYR A 65 -10.92 9.23 12.99
CA TYR A 65 -11.95 8.43 12.31
C TYR A 65 -13.32 8.45 13.01
N LYS A 66 -13.35 8.84 14.27
CA LYS A 66 -14.55 9.06 15.07
C LYS A 66 -15.42 10.20 14.53
N ASP A 67 -14.80 11.26 13.99
CA ASP A 67 -15.51 12.44 13.46
C ASP A 67 -16.23 12.08 12.15
N ILE A 68 -15.65 11.22 11.32
CA ILE A 68 -16.27 10.71 10.09
C ILE A 68 -17.45 9.78 10.41
N SER A 69 -17.27 8.88 11.38
CA SER A 69 -18.31 7.94 11.81
C SER A 69 -19.48 8.65 12.48
N ASP A 70 -19.21 9.71 13.25
CA ASP A 70 -20.24 10.47 13.95
C ASP A 70 -21.00 11.38 12.97
N GLU A 71 -20.36 11.89 11.93
CA GLU A 71 -20.99 12.68 10.87
C GLU A 71 -21.88 11.81 9.97
N LEU A 72 -21.43 10.62 9.56
CA LEU A 72 -22.24 9.63 8.82
C LEU A 72 -23.40 9.08 9.66
N ASN A 73 -23.24 8.94 10.99
CA ASN A 73 -24.30 8.54 11.89
C ASN A 73 -25.30 9.67 12.16
N SER A 74 -24.92 10.94 12.03
CA SER A 74 -25.82 12.09 12.13
C SER A 74 -26.81 12.14 10.97
N ILE A 75 -26.38 11.71 9.76
CA ILE A 75 -27.26 11.58 8.59
C ILE A 75 -28.38 10.57 8.83
N LYS A 76 -28.08 9.44 9.52
CA LYS A 76 -29.10 8.45 9.92
C LYS A 76 -30.06 8.96 10.99
N LYS A 77 -29.67 9.95 11.82
CA LYS A 77 -30.49 10.51 12.89
C LYS A 77 -31.34 11.71 12.47
N GLY A 78 -31.09 12.32 11.33
CA GLY A 78 -31.79 13.52 10.83
C GLY A 78 -33.27 13.32 10.48
N LYS A 79 -33.85 12.12 10.57
CA LYS A 79 -35.25 11.81 10.25
C LYS A 79 -36.19 11.69 11.46
N LYS A 80 -35.76 12.01 12.67
CA LYS A 80 -36.67 12.02 13.84
C LYS A 80 -36.34 13.15 14.80
N SER A 81 -36.84 14.35 14.52
CA SER A 81 -37.23 15.30 15.56
C SER A 81 -37.84 16.55 14.93
N LYS A 82 -39.13 16.54 14.75
CA LYS A 82 -39.94 17.76 14.85
C LYS A 82 -41.27 17.40 15.51
N SER A 83 -41.35 17.62 16.77
CA SER A 83 -42.63 17.81 17.46
C SER A 83 -42.45 18.80 18.60
N ARG A 84 -43.29 19.87 18.53
CA ARG A 84 -43.74 20.77 19.58
C ARG A 84 -42.83 21.95 19.93
N THR A 85 -43.33 23.16 19.67
CA THR A 85 -44.11 23.94 20.67
C THR A 85 -44.87 25.07 20.00
N ASN A 86 -46.08 25.33 20.53
CA ASN A 86 -47.05 26.36 20.19
C ASN A 86 -46.54 27.78 20.47
N SER A 87 -46.99 28.74 19.69
CA SER A 87 -47.72 29.90 20.21
C SER A 87 -48.41 30.65 19.06
N ASP A 88 -49.63 31.08 19.37
CA ASP A 88 -50.55 31.86 18.57
C ASP A 88 -49.96 33.16 18.03
N ASP A 89 -50.25 33.52 16.77
CA ASP A 89 -50.88 34.81 16.47
C ASP A 89 -51.56 34.80 15.11
N LYS A 90 -52.73 35.41 15.06
CA LYS A 90 -53.66 35.60 13.93
C LYS A 90 -53.14 36.70 13.02
N GLN A 91 -53.19 36.51 11.69
CA GLN A 91 -53.75 37.51 10.79
C GLN A 91 -54.06 36.92 9.40
N GLU A 92 -55.22 37.30 8.91
CA GLU A 92 -55.84 36.98 7.61
C GLU A 92 -55.00 37.47 6.41
N THR A 93 -55.04 36.80 5.31
CA THR A 93 -55.71 37.11 4.03
C THR A 93 -54.99 36.53 2.82
N ASN A 94 -55.78 35.99 1.96
CA ASN A 94 -55.72 35.83 0.51
C ASN A 94 -55.22 34.49 -0.09
N PRO A 95 -56.03 33.83 -0.88
CA PRO A 95 -55.70 32.53 -1.52
C PRO A 95 -54.97 32.78 -2.83
N GLU A 96 -53.65 32.64 -2.83
CA GLU A 96 -52.91 32.51 -4.06
C GLU A 96 -52.57 31.05 -4.34
N LYS A 97 -52.87 30.63 -5.54
CA LYS A 97 -52.76 29.34 -6.18
C LYS A 97 -51.66 28.44 -5.58
N ALA A 98 -52.10 27.35 -4.93
CA ALA A 98 -51.28 26.18 -4.67
C ALA A 98 -50.86 25.57 -6.00
N VAL A 99 -49.63 25.86 -6.40
CA VAL A 99 -48.94 25.03 -7.39
C VAL A 99 -48.57 23.72 -6.67
N ASN A 100 -49.38 22.69 -6.90
CA ASN A 100 -49.06 21.33 -6.50
C ASN A 100 -47.83 20.88 -7.26
N ASN A 101 -46.63 21.19 -6.75
CA ASN A 101 -45.38 20.49 -7.05
C ASN A 101 -45.39 19.18 -6.27
N THR A 102 -46.20 18.23 -6.74
CA THR A 102 -46.01 16.82 -6.38
C THR A 102 -44.70 16.37 -7.06
N LYS A 103 -43.54 16.62 -6.42
CA LYS A 103 -42.33 15.92 -6.80
C LYS A 103 -42.62 14.46 -6.56
N GLU A 104 -42.64 13.68 -7.63
CA GLU A 104 -42.61 12.22 -7.54
C GLU A 104 -41.43 11.85 -6.61
N PRO A 105 -41.60 10.88 -5.70
CA PRO A 105 -40.50 10.45 -4.83
C PRO A 105 -39.35 9.98 -5.73
N GLU A 106 -38.19 10.63 -5.63
CA GLU A 106 -36.99 10.21 -6.37
C GLU A 106 -36.69 8.76 -6.06
N GLU A 107 -36.52 7.96 -7.10
CA GLU A 107 -36.15 6.54 -7.00
C GLU A 107 -34.76 6.42 -6.36
N VAL A 108 -34.70 5.71 -5.24
CA VAL A 108 -33.41 5.40 -4.56
C VAL A 108 -32.83 4.17 -5.22
N LYS A 109 -31.58 4.29 -5.70
CA LYS A 109 -30.78 3.24 -6.31
C LYS A 109 -29.65 2.82 -5.38
N LEU A 110 -29.10 1.63 -5.64
CA LEU A 110 -28.00 1.07 -4.86
C LEU A 110 -26.78 0.85 -5.79
N ALA A 111 -25.63 1.38 -5.39
CA ALA A 111 -24.34 1.07 -6.00
C ALA A 111 -23.50 0.24 -5.03
N THR A 112 -22.84 -0.80 -5.54
CA THR A 112 -22.04 -1.70 -4.71
C THR A 112 -20.58 -1.66 -5.14
N ILE A 113 -19.69 -1.47 -4.16
CA ILE A 113 -18.25 -1.67 -4.29
C ILE A 113 -17.94 -3.04 -3.70
N GLU A 114 -17.31 -3.90 -4.50
CA GLU A 114 -16.98 -5.27 -4.10
C GLU A 114 -15.96 -5.28 -2.95
N GLY A 115 -16.18 -6.19 -2.00
CA GLY A 115 -15.17 -6.53 -1.01
C GLY A 115 -14.14 -7.50 -1.57
N TRP A 116 -13.01 -7.61 -0.93
CA TRP A 116 -11.98 -8.59 -1.26
C TRP A 116 -11.15 -8.98 -0.04
N ASP A 117 -10.56 -10.16 -0.15
CA ASP A 117 -9.60 -10.72 0.80
C ASP A 117 -8.27 -10.98 0.10
N MET A 118 -7.18 -10.70 0.79
CA MET A 118 -5.83 -10.88 0.29
C MET A 118 -4.94 -11.48 1.39
N TYR A 119 -4.04 -12.35 1.00
CA TYR A 119 -3.04 -12.96 1.86
C TYR A 119 -1.71 -12.26 1.72
N THR A 120 -0.99 -12.12 2.85
CA THR A 120 0.35 -11.52 2.92
C THR A 120 1.20 -12.33 3.90
N ILE A 121 2.51 -12.05 3.95
CA ILE A 121 3.37 -12.53 5.03
C ILE A 121 3.71 -11.33 5.91
N GLN A 122 3.34 -11.35 7.17
CA GLN A 122 3.76 -10.34 8.14
C GLN A 122 5.10 -10.74 8.74
N VAL A 123 6.09 -9.86 8.62
CA VAL A 123 7.45 -10.09 9.15
C VAL A 123 7.66 -9.43 10.50
N ALA A 124 6.94 -8.35 10.78
CA ALA A 124 7.00 -7.67 12.07
C ALA A 124 5.77 -6.78 12.32
N ALA A 125 5.57 -6.46 13.60
CA ALA A 125 4.69 -5.40 14.08
C ALA A 125 5.47 -4.62 15.14
N ILE A 126 5.71 -3.33 14.93
CA ILE A 126 6.61 -2.50 15.73
C ILE A 126 6.00 -1.11 15.93
N ASP A 127 6.46 -0.41 16.95
CA ASP A 127 6.02 0.95 17.32
C ASP A 127 7.12 2.00 17.15
N ASN A 128 8.37 1.58 16.93
CA ASN A 128 9.51 2.49 16.83
C ASN A 128 10.15 2.52 15.43
N ASN A 129 10.81 3.65 15.11
CA ASN A 129 11.38 3.89 13.79
C ASN A 129 12.77 3.25 13.59
N ASP A 130 13.53 2.98 14.65
CA ASP A 130 14.87 2.41 14.51
C ASP A 130 14.81 0.95 14.12
N ASP A 131 13.88 0.19 14.70
CA ASP A 131 13.64 -1.19 14.30
C ASP A 131 12.99 -1.28 12.92
N LEU A 132 12.11 -0.32 12.56
CA LEU A 132 11.58 -0.20 11.22
C LEU A 132 12.71 -0.12 10.18
N LYS A 133 13.67 0.79 10.37
CA LYS A 133 14.81 0.96 9.46
C LYS A 133 15.66 -0.31 9.33
N LYS A 134 15.92 -1.01 10.44
CA LYS A 134 16.68 -2.28 10.42
C LYS A 134 15.97 -3.34 9.58
N ILE A 135 14.66 -3.51 9.80
CA ILE A 135 13.84 -4.49 9.07
C ILE A 135 13.76 -4.12 7.59
N GLN A 136 13.49 -2.86 7.25
CA GLN A 136 13.46 -2.39 5.87
C GLN A 136 14.80 -2.62 5.16
N THR A 137 15.92 -2.30 5.81
CA THR A 137 17.26 -2.56 5.26
C THR A 137 17.49 -4.05 5.00
N SER A 138 17.04 -4.92 5.92
CA SER A 138 17.14 -6.36 5.72
C SER A 138 16.29 -6.86 4.55
N LEU A 139 15.07 -6.35 4.39
CA LEU A 139 14.19 -6.68 3.27
C LEU A 139 14.79 -6.27 1.93
N VAL A 140 15.31 -5.03 1.84
CA VAL A 140 15.97 -4.51 0.63
C VAL A 140 17.20 -5.32 0.26
N ASN A 141 18.06 -5.65 1.24
CA ASN A 141 19.28 -6.43 1.00
C ASN A 141 19.02 -7.86 0.52
N ASN A 142 17.84 -8.40 0.81
CA ASN A 142 17.43 -9.74 0.38
C ASN A 142 16.45 -9.72 -0.81
N ASP A 143 16.25 -8.56 -1.46
CA ASP A 143 15.32 -8.35 -2.57
C ASP A 143 13.90 -8.83 -2.28
N ILE A 144 13.45 -8.69 -1.03
CA ILE A 144 12.11 -9.07 -0.59
C ILE A 144 11.18 -7.87 -0.75
N PRO A 145 10.08 -7.98 -1.53
CA PRO A 145 9.10 -6.89 -1.65
C PRO A 145 8.40 -6.67 -0.32
N PHE A 146 8.13 -5.40 0.03
CA PHE A 146 7.45 -5.10 1.29
C PHE A 146 6.67 -3.80 1.24
N SER A 147 5.72 -3.69 2.15
CA SER A 147 5.05 -2.43 2.47
C SER A 147 4.79 -2.35 3.98
N VAL A 148 4.64 -1.12 4.45
CA VAL A 148 4.38 -0.83 5.86
C VAL A 148 3.00 -0.21 5.97
N MET A 149 2.15 -0.82 6.79
CA MET A 149 0.84 -0.28 7.13
C MET A 149 0.84 0.12 8.61
N GLU A 150 0.52 1.38 8.90
CA GLU A 150 0.37 1.84 10.28
C GLU A 150 -1.10 1.84 10.67
N LYS A 151 -1.39 1.26 11.83
CA LYS A 151 -2.71 1.27 12.43
C LYS A 151 -2.56 1.31 13.95
N ASP A 152 -3.24 2.24 14.59
CA ASP A 152 -3.23 2.41 16.06
C ASP A 152 -1.81 2.56 16.65
N GLY A 153 -0.92 3.29 15.95
CA GLY A 153 0.48 3.50 16.34
C GLY A 153 1.39 2.28 16.12
N VAL A 154 0.86 1.17 15.64
CA VAL A 154 1.64 -0.03 15.32
C VAL A 154 1.92 -0.11 13.83
N LYS A 155 3.19 -0.23 13.46
CA LYS A 155 3.64 -0.42 12.09
C LYS A 155 3.75 -1.91 11.78
N LYS A 156 2.82 -2.42 10.95
CA LYS A 156 2.85 -3.79 10.43
C LYS A 156 3.65 -3.80 9.14
N ILE A 157 4.71 -4.59 9.11
CA ILE A 157 5.55 -4.77 7.93
C ILE A 157 5.14 -6.08 7.27
N GLN A 158 4.60 -5.97 6.06
CA GLN A 158 4.10 -7.09 5.28
C GLN A 158 4.89 -7.23 3.99
N THR A 159 4.99 -8.47 3.51
CA THR A 159 5.70 -8.82 2.30
C THR A 159 4.88 -9.84 1.52
N TYR A 160 5.14 -9.93 0.22
CA TYR A 160 4.42 -10.77 -0.72
C TYR A 160 2.90 -10.73 -0.52
N SER A 161 2.17 -10.50 -1.58
CA SER A 161 0.71 -10.44 -1.53
C SER A 161 0.12 -11.20 -2.70
N SER A 162 -0.95 -11.94 -2.42
CA SER A 162 -1.77 -12.58 -3.46
C SER A 162 -3.20 -12.73 -2.98
N PHE A 163 -4.13 -12.77 -3.92
CA PHE A 163 -5.51 -13.18 -3.68
C PHE A 163 -5.63 -14.72 -3.56
N ASP A 164 -4.58 -15.46 -3.94
CA ASP A 164 -4.47 -16.91 -3.70
C ASP A 164 -3.48 -17.16 -2.54
N GLU A 165 -3.98 -17.80 -1.48
CA GLU A 165 -3.20 -18.15 -0.31
C GLU A 165 -1.98 -19.02 -0.65
N ASN A 166 -2.13 -19.94 -1.61
CA ASN A 166 -1.07 -20.86 -1.99
C ASN A 166 0.15 -20.14 -2.56
N ASP A 167 -0.05 -19.04 -3.30
CA ASP A 167 1.06 -18.25 -3.84
C ASP A 167 1.89 -17.61 -2.73
N VAL A 168 1.22 -17.10 -1.69
CA VAL A 168 1.91 -16.52 -0.53
C VAL A 168 2.60 -17.61 0.30
N ARG A 169 1.95 -18.77 0.47
CA ARG A 169 2.54 -19.93 1.20
C ARG A 169 3.82 -20.44 0.57
N LYS A 170 3.97 -20.39 -0.76
CA LYS A 170 5.21 -20.75 -1.45
C LYS A 170 6.41 -19.89 -1.01
N GLN A 171 6.15 -18.63 -0.62
CA GLN A 171 7.19 -17.65 -0.27
C GLN A 171 7.59 -17.71 1.23
N ILE A 172 6.75 -18.25 2.11
CA ILE A 172 6.96 -18.16 3.56
C ILE A 172 8.27 -18.81 4.03
N SER A 173 8.67 -19.91 3.40
CA SER A 173 9.91 -20.62 3.74
C SER A 173 11.17 -19.80 3.42
N SER A 174 11.15 -19.04 2.33
CA SER A 174 12.24 -18.14 1.97
C SER A 174 12.30 -16.92 2.89
N VAL A 175 11.15 -16.33 3.21
CA VAL A 175 11.06 -15.20 4.14
C VAL A 175 11.55 -15.59 5.54
N ARG A 176 11.21 -16.78 6.02
CA ARG A 176 11.64 -17.28 7.35
C ARG A 176 13.13 -17.51 7.49
N LYS A 177 13.88 -17.62 6.39
CA LYS A 177 15.36 -17.65 6.46
C LYS A 177 15.93 -16.32 6.95
N VAL A 178 15.24 -15.21 6.71
CA VAL A 178 15.63 -13.86 7.08
C VAL A 178 14.86 -13.40 8.33
N PHE A 179 13.59 -13.74 8.42
CA PHE A 179 12.65 -13.38 9.50
C PHE A 179 11.99 -14.67 10.04
N PRO A 180 12.61 -15.36 11.01
CA PRO A 180 12.15 -16.68 11.49
C PRO A 180 10.70 -16.69 11.99
N ASP A 181 10.26 -15.56 12.59
CA ASP A 181 8.93 -15.41 13.17
C ASP A 181 7.85 -14.95 12.17
N ALA A 182 8.20 -14.85 10.87
CA ALA A 182 7.24 -14.46 9.85
C ALA A 182 6.07 -15.43 9.75
N PHE A 183 4.87 -14.90 9.60
CA PHE A 183 3.64 -15.68 9.53
C PHE A 183 2.69 -15.19 8.44
N LEU A 184 1.80 -16.08 8.01
CA LEU A 184 0.74 -15.74 7.07
C LEU A 184 -0.23 -14.77 7.74
N SER A 185 -0.50 -13.66 7.07
CA SER A 185 -1.42 -12.62 7.51
C SER A 185 -2.49 -12.39 6.46
N HIS A 186 -3.56 -11.76 6.86
CA HIS A 186 -4.72 -11.49 6.03
C HIS A 186 -5.01 -9.98 6.01
N LEU A 187 -5.37 -9.47 4.87
CA LEU A 187 -5.82 -8.11 4.66
C LEU A 187 -7.13 -8.16 3.88
N ASP A 188 -8.15 -7.47 4.38
CA ASP A 188 -9.46 -7.40 3.76
C ASP A 188 -9.89 -5.96 3.46
N ALA A 189 -10.72 -5.82 2.45
CA ALA A 189 -11.52 -4.64 2.23
C ALA A 189 -12.99 -5.07 2.16
N PRO A 190 -13.84 -4.56 3.05
CA PRO A 190 -15.24 -4.97 3.10
C PRO A 190 -16.01 -4.46 1.89
N MET A 191 -17.08 -5.15 1.56
CA MET A 191 -18.08 -4.67 0.60
C MET A 191 -18.76 -3.39 1.14
N LEU A 192 -18.94 -2.41 0.27
CA LEU A 192 -19.64 -1.16 0.57
C LEU A 192 -20.82 -0.99 -0.36
N SER A 193 -22.00 -0.70 0.20
CA SER A 193 -23.22 -0.41 -0.54
C SER A 193 -23.63 1.03 -0.28
N LEU A 194 -23.78 1.80 -1.36
CA LEU A 194 -24.10 3.22 -1.34
C LEU A 194 -25.48 3.47 -1.95
N GLU A 195 -26.39 4.06 -1.20
CA GLU A 195 -27.67 4.50 -1.70
C GLU A 195 -27.52 5.88 -2.38
N TYR A 196 -28.16 6.05 -3.54
CA TYR A 196 -28.11 7.31 -4.28
C TYR A 196 -29.41 7.53 -5.07
N THR A 197 -29.70 8.79 -5.44
CA THR A 197 -30.76 9.16 -6.36
C THR A 197 -30.18 9.57 -7.71
N SER A 198 -31.02 9.81 -8.70
CA SER A 198 -30.59 10.24 -10.05
C SER A 198 -29.74 11.50 -10.06
N ASN A 199 -29.92 12.38 -9.07
CA ASN A 199 -29.11 13.60 -8.91
C ASN A 199 -27.65 13.31 -8.53
N TYR A 200 -27.36 12.13 -7.97
CA TYR A 200 -26.05 11.70 -7.50
C TYR A 200 -25.52 10.48 -8.30
N ALA A 201 -25.84 10.42 -9.60
CA ALA A 201 -25.47 9.31 -10.47
C ALA A 201 -23.95 9.07 -10.56
N TYR A 202 -23.11 10.04 -10.18
CA TYR A 202 -21.67 9.87 -10.06
C TYR A 202 -21.28 8.75 -9.06
N ILE A 203 -22.12 8.44 -8.08
CA ILE A 203 -21.89 7.34 -7.12
C ILE A 203 -21.83 5.99 -7.84
N GLU A 204 -22.72 5.75 -8.78
CA GLU A 204 -22.71 4.53 -9.61
C GLU A 204 -21.43 4.44 -10.44
N SER A 205 -21.04 5.57 -11.05
CA SER A 205 -19.81 5.64 -11.87
C SER A 205 -18.57 5.38 -11.05
N ILE A 206 -18.45 6.00 -9.87
CA ILE A 206 -17.33 5.79 -8.93
C ILE A 206 -17.26 4.32 -8.49
N SER A 207 -18.40 3.72 -8.11
CA SER A 207 -18.46 2.32 -7.68
C SER A 207 -18.01 1.37 -8.78
N LYS A 208 -18.44 1.61 -10.03
CA LYS A 208 -17.99 0.83 -11.20
C LYS A 208 -16.48 0.93 -11.44
N GLU A 209 -15.92 2.13 -11.35
CA GLU A 209 -14.47 2.33 -11.55
C GLU A 209 -13.66 1.73 -10.39
N LEU A 210 -14.12 1.82 -9.15
CA LEU A 210 -13.47 1.15 -8.01
C LEU A 210 -13.49 -0.38 -8.17
N ASN A 211 -14.57 -0.98 -8.67
CA ASN A 211 -14.62 -2.42 -8.96
C ASN A 211 -13.65 -2.81 -10.09
N LYS A 212 -13.48 -1.96 -11.11
CA LYS A 212 -12.44 -2.15 -12.13
C LYS A 212 -11.04 -2.07 -11.53
N LEU A 213 -10.80 -1.16 -10.58
CA LEU A 213 -9.53 -1.04 -9.89
C LEU A 213 -9.19 -2.31 -9.10
N ILE A 214 -10.18 -2.88 -8.38
CA ILE A 214 -10.03 -4.17 -7.68
C ILE A 214 -9.65 -5.28 -8.68
N THR A 215 -10.35 -5.36 -9.80
CA THR A 215 -10.06 -6.34 -10.86
C THR A 215 -8.64 -6.17 -11.40
N ASN A 216 -8.19 -4.94 -11.61
CA ASN A 216 -6.84 -4.66 -12.07
C ASN A 216 -5.77 -5.00 -11.01
N PHE A 217 -6.03 -4.84 -9.72
CA PHE A 217 -5.13 -5.33 -8.66
C PHE A 217 -5.03 -6.86 -8.67
N LYS A 218 -6.14 -7.56 -8.85
CA LYS A 218 -6.15 -9.03 -8.99
C LYS A 218 -5.34 -9.48 -10.20
N GLU A 219 -5.46 -8.78 -11.33
CA GLU A 219 -4.71 -9.05 -12.56
C GLU A 219 -3.19 -8.87 -12.33
N GLU A 220 -2.75 -7.78 -11.70
CA GLU A 220 -1.33 -7.56 -11.40
C GLU A 220 -0.80 -8.59 -10.40
N SER A 221 -1.58 -8.91 -9.36
CA SER A 221 -1.20 -9.95 -8.40
C SER A 221 -0.99 -11.30 -9.08
N SER A 222 -1.92 -11.71 -9.96
CA SER A 222 -1.79 -12.93 -10.75
C SER A 222 -0.61 -12.87 -11.73
N PHE A 223 -0.35 -11.71 -12.33
CA PHE A 223 0.81 -11.51 -13.19
C PHE A 223 2.11 -11.81 -12.43
N TRP A 224 2.29 -11.24 -11.24
CA TRP A 224 3.50 -11.46 -10.43
C TRP A 224 3.61 -12.87 -9.86
N SER A 225 2.50 -13.54 -9.57
CA SER A 225 2.50 -14.94 -9.12
C SER A 225 2.95 -15.92 -10.21
N ASN A 226 2.74 -15.56 -11.49
CA ASN A 226 3.08 -16.39 -12.65
C ASN A 226 4.40 -15.99 -13.33
N ALA A 227 4.98 -14.85 -12.98
CA ALA A 227 6.24 -14.36 -13.55
C ALA A 227 7.46 -15.02 -12.86
N GLU A 228 7.75 -16.28 -13.18
CA GLU A 228 8.86 -17.02 -12.51
C GLU A 228 10.25 -16.55 -12.98
N ASN A 229 10.54 -16.63 -14.30
CA ASN A 229 11.88 -16.35 -14.83
C ASN A 229 11.87 -15.37 -16.01
N ASN A 230 10.73 -15.01 -16.52
CA ASN A 230 10.59 -14.09 -17.66
C ASN A 230 9.41 -13.17 -17.43
N VAL A 231 9.67 -11.90 -17.15
CA VAL A 231 8.66 -10.88 -16.94
C VAL A 231 8.22 -10.33 -18.29
N ASP A 232 6.97 -10.57 -18.67
CA ASP A 232 6.35 -9.97 -19.85
C ASP A 232 6.07 -8.47 -19.59
N MET A 233 7.04 -7.64 -19.97
CA MET A 233 6.99 -6.19 -19.75
C MET A 233 5.87 -5.51 -20.55
N GLU A 234 5.47 -6.03 -21.70
CA GLU A 234 4.37 -5.48 -22.50
C GLU A 234 3.04 -5.68 -21.75
N LYS A 235 2.82 -6.90 -21.27
CA LYS A 235 1.65 -7.21 -20.43
C LYS A 235 1.63 -6.39 -19.15
N TYR A 236 2.77 -6.26 -18.45
CA TYR A 236 2.87 -5.46 -17.24
C TYR A 236 2.53 -3.98 -17.48
N ASN A 237 3.10 -3.39 -18.51
CA ASN A 237 2.82 -2.00 -18.89
C ASN A 237 1.35 -1.79 -19.29
N THR A 238 0.72 -2.80 -19.90
CA THR A 238 -0.72 -2.77 -20.20
C THR A 238 -1.55 -2.72 -18.91
N ILE A 239 -1.23 -3.55 -17.91
CA ILE A 239 -1.90 -3.55 -16.60
C ILE A 239 -1.79 -2.17 -15.94
N LEU A 240 -0.60 -1.57 -15.93
CA LEU A 240 -0.36 -0.26 -15.34
C LEU A 240 -1.08 0.87 -16.11
N THR A 241 -1.10 0.81 -17.43
CA THR A 241 -1.81 1.77 -18.29
C THR A 241 -3.32 1.73 -18.03
N ASN A 242 -3.89 0.53 -17.91
CA ASN A 242 -5.30 0.34 -17.56
C ASN A 242 -5.60 0.92 -16.18
N ARG A 243 -4.74 0.69 -15.19
CA ARG A 243 -4.87 1.27 -13.84
C ARG A 243 -4.85 2.78 -13.88
N LYS A 244 -3.96 3.39 -14.67
CA LYS A 244 -3.88 4.83 -14.84
C LYS A 244 -5.17 5.41 -15.40
N ALA A 245 -5.74 4.77 -16.42
CA ALA A 245 -7.02 5.19 -17.01
C ALA A 245 -8.18 5.08 -16.00
N ILE A 246 -8.27 3.97 -15.26
CA ILE A 246 -9.26 3.78 -14.20
C ILE A 246 -9.14 4.88 -13.14
N SER A 247 -7.92 5.14 -12.66
CA SER A 247 -7.65 6.18 -11.66
C SER A 247 -8.06 7.58 -12.13
N GLN A 248 -7.79 7.91 -13.39
CA GLN A 248 -8.22 9.18 -13.98
C GLN A 248 -9.74 9.30 -14.06
N ASN A 249 -10.44 8.20 -14.40
CA ASN A 249 -11.90 8.16 -14.40
C ASN A 249 -12.47 8.37 -13.00
N ILE A 250 -11.90 7.70 -11.97
CA ILE A 250 -12.31 7.89 -10.57
C ILE A 250 -12.14 9.37 -10.17
N SER A 251 -11.00 9.98 -10.46
CA SER A 251 -10.76 11.41 -10.15
C SER A 251 -11.81 12.30 -10.81
N LYS A 252 -12.08 12.09 -12.11
CA LYS A 252 -13.06 12.87 -12.86
C LYS A 252 -14.48 12.73 -12.29
N GLU A 253 -14.87 11.53 -11.88
CA GLU A 253 -16.18 11.31 -11.27
C GLU A 253 -16.24 11.87 -9.84
N ALA A 254 -15.16 11.76 -9.08
CA ALA A 254 -15.05 12.32 -7.74
C ALA A 254 -15.16 13.86 -7.73
N GLU A 255 -14.63 14.54 -8.74
CA GLU A 255 -14.77 16.01 -8.87
C GLU A 255 -16.22 16.48 -8.96
N LYS A 256 -17.13 15.63 -9.47
CA LYS A 256 -18.57 15.91 -9.58
C LYS A 256 -19.30 15.86 -8.24
N ILE A 257 -18.68 15.33 -7.18
CA ILE A 257 -19.28 15.29 -5.86
C ILE A 257 -19.44 16.72 -5.36
N ASP A 258 -20.68 17.17 -5.29
CA ASP A 258 -21.09 18.51 -4.87
C ASP A 258 -21.87 18.51 -3.54
N TYR A 259 -22.24 17.33 -3.04
CA TYR A 259 -22.93 17.14 -1.78
C TYR A 259 -21.97 17.39 -0.61
N SER A 260 -22.25 18.42 0.20
CA SER A 260 -21.33 18.91 1.25
C SER A 260 -20.95 17.85 2.28
N GLU A 261 -21.87 16.92 2.60
CA GLU A 261 -21.67 15.85 3.57
C GLU A 261 -20.76 14.73 3.01
N MET A 262 -20.53 14.69 1.70
CA MET A 262 -19.59 13.78 1.05
C MET A 262 -18.20 14.43 0.79
N ARG A 263 -17.97 15.64 1.26
CA ARG A 263 -16.71 16.35 0.99
C ARG A 263 -15.49 15.54 1.45
N LEU A 264 -15.54 15.00 2.66
CA LEU A 264 -14.45 14.20 3.20
C LEU A 264 -14.20 12.90 2.38
N PHE A 265 -15.27 12.22 1.98
CA PHE A 265 -15.17 11.09 1.06
C PHE A 265 -14.50 11.49 -0.26
N LYS A 266 -14.92 12.61 -0.84
CA LYS A 266 -14.33 13.17 -2.06
C LYS A 266 -12.84 13.42 -1.90
N ASP A 267 -12.45 14.13 -0.85
CA ASP A 267 -11.07 14.52 -0.59
C ASP A 267 -10.18 13.27 -0.40
N ASN A 268 -10.62 12.31 0.41
CA ASN A 268 -9.92 11.04 0.63
C ASN A 268 -9.82 10.20 -0.64
N LEU A 269 -10.87 10.16 -1.45
CA LEU A 269 -10.87 9.42 -2.72
C LEU A 269 -9.88 10.03 -3.72
N ILE A 270 -9.88 11.36 -3.85
CA ILE A 270 -8.96 12.08 -4.75
C ILE A 270 -7.51 11.87 -4.31
N GLU A 271 -7.24 11.97 -3.00
CA GLU A 271 -5.90 11.73 -2.45
C GLU A 271 -5.45 10.29 -2.69
N TYR A 272 -6.30 9.31 -2.39
CA TYR A 272 -6.01 7.89 -2.65
C TYR A 272 -5.64 7.65 -4.12
N VAL A 273 -6.45 8.15 -5.05
CA VAL A 273 -6.24 7.95 -6.48
C VAL A 273 -4.98 8.68 -6.97
N LYS A 274 -4.65 9.85 -6.43
CA LYS A 274 -3.39 10.54 -6.68
C LYS A 274 -2.20 9.68 -6.27
N ASN A 275 -2.24 9.09 -5.08
CA ASN A 275 -1.18 8.20 -4.57
C ASN A 275 -1.03 6.96 -5.45
N VAL A 276 -2.14 6.37 -5.91
CA VAL A 276 -2.11 5.25 -6.87
C VAL A 276 -1.40 5.66 -8.16
N ASN A 277 -1.72 6.82 -8.74
CA ASN A 277 -1.10 7.31 -9.97
C ASN A 277 0.42 7.52 -9.84
N GLU A 278 0.88 8.08 -8.72
CA GLU A 278 2.32 8.26 -8.44
C GLU A 278 3.05 6.91 -8.34
N LYS A 279 2.39 5.90 -7.76
CA LYS A 279 2.94 4.54 -7.66
C LYS A 279 3.00 3.83 -9.00
N ILE A 280 2.05 4.05 -9.91
CA ILE A 280 2.06 3.50 -11.27
C ILE A 280 3.33 3.90 -12.01
N ASP A 281 3.64 5.20 -12.07
CA ASP A 281 4.80 5.70 -12.78
C ASP A 281 6.12 5.17 -12.18
N THR A 282 6.16 5.04 -10.85
CA THR A 282 7.31 4.46 -10.13
C THR A 282 7.45 2.96 -10.39
N ALA A 283 6.34 2.22 -10.38
CA ALA A 283 6.33 0.77 -10.61
C ALA A 283 6.78 0.43 -12.04
N SER A 284 6.30 1.19 -13.03
CA SER A 284 6.73 1.04 -14.43
C SER A 284 8.25 1.27 -14.56
N LYS A 285 8.77 2.36 -13.97
CA LYS A 285 10.20 2.65 -14.00
C LYS A 285 11.02 1.55 -13.32
N ALA A 286 10.60 1.09 -12.13
CA ALA A 286 11.30 0.05 -11.40
C ALA A 286 11.33 -1.27 -12.18
N ALA A 287 10.22 -1.66 -12.81
CA ALA A 287 10.17 -2.88 -13.61
C ALA A 287 11.05 -2.81 -14.86
N ASN A 288 11.12 -1.67 -15.55
CA ASN A 288 12.04 -1.45 -16.66
C ASN A 288 13.52 -1.49 -16.25
N GLU A 289 13.82 -1.26 -14.97
CA GLU A 289 15.14 -1.39 -14.36
C GLU A 289 15.34 -2.79 -13.73
N GLU A 290 14.46 -3.76 -14.00
CA GLU A 290 14.45 -5.12 -13.42
C GLU A 290 14.35 -5.17 -11.89
N LYS A 291 13.92 -4.08 -11.25
CA LYS A 291 13.69 -3.97 -9.80
C LYS A 291 12.28 -4.44 -9.44
N TYR A 292 11.99 -5.71 -9.70
CA TYR A 292 10.63 -6.26 -9.56
C TYR A 292 10.11 -6.28 -8.13
N SER A 293 10.98 -6.40 -7.14
CA SER A 293 10.63 -6.29 -5.72
C SER A 293 10.01 -4.93 -5.39
N VAL A 294 10.51 -3.86 -6.01
CA VAL A 294 9.95 -2.50 -5.85
C VAL A 294 8.54 -2.42 -6.44
N SER A 295 8.34 -2.94 -7.65
CA SER A 295 7.02 -2.95 -8.30
C SER A 295 5.99 -3.74 -7.49
N LYS A 296 6.37 -4.93 -6.99
CA LYS A 296 5.54 -5.74 -6.09
C LYS A 296 5.23 -5.03 -4.76
N SER A 297 6.19 -4.28 -4.22
CA SER A 297 6.01 -3.47 -3.01
C SER A 297 4.97 -2.37 -3.21
N LEU A 298 5.00 -1.71 -4.38
CA LEU A 298 4.06 -0.63 -4.71
C LEU A 298 2.63 -1.16 -4.95
N LEU A 299 2.49 -2.37 -5.52
CA LEU A 299 1.20 -3.05 -5.60
C LEU A 299 0.64 -3.32 -4.20
N LEU A 300 1.43 -3.96 -3.32
CA LEU A 300 1.03 -4.23 -1.94
C LEU A 300 0.62 -2.95 -1.20
N SER A 301 1.42 -1.89 -1.31
CA SER A 301 1.11 -0.58 -0.73
C SER A 301 -0.21 -0.01 -1.24
N SER A 302 -0.48 -0.09 -2.57
CA SER A 302 -1.72 0.40 -3.17
C SER A 302 -2.95 -0.35 -2.64
N MET A 303 -2.84 -1.66 -2.43
CA MET A 303 -3.92 -2.48 -1.89
C MET A 303 -4.13 -2.23 -0.39
N GLN A 304 -3.06 -2.01 0.39
CA GLN A 304 -3.17 -1.63 1.80
C GLN A 304 -3.89 -0.29 1.96
N GLU A 305 -3.51 0.71 1.15
CA GLU A 305 -4.17 2.02 1.18
C GLU A 305 -5.63 1.95 0.72
N TYR A 306 -5.94 1.08 -0.27
CA TYR A 306 -7.32 0.83 -0.66
C TYR A 306 -8.15 0.27 0.51
N SER A 307 -7.63 -0.74 1.20
CA SER A 307 -8.29 -1.31 2.37
C SER A 307 -8.52 -0.26 3.46
N MET A 308 -7.51 0.57 3.75
CA MET A 308 -7.65 1.67 4.70
C MET A 308 -8.69 2.69 4.26
N PHE A 309 -8.68 3.09 2.97
CA PHE A 309 -9.66 4.01 2.41
C PHE A 309 -11.09 3.48 2.56
N ILE A 310 -11.37 2.24 2.15
CA ILE A 310 -12.71 1.64 2.28
C ILE A 310 -13.14 1.49 3.75
N ASN A 311 -12.21 1.11 4.64
CA ASN A 311 -12.51 1.02 6.07
C ASN A 311 -12.78 2.39 6.72
N SER A 312 -12.25 3.48 6.17
CA SER A 312 -12.50 4.83 6.66
C SER A 312 -13.90 5.37 6.35
N ILE A 313 -14.61 4.74 5.42
CA ILE A 313 -15.96 5.15 4.98
C ILE A 313 -17.07 4.45 5.79
N LYS A 314 -16.73 3.39 6.51
CA LYS A 314 -17.66 2.65 7.39
C LYS A 314 -17.96 3.44 8.64
#